data_a3532dfd74daa4187115bd468a86903b
#
_entry.id   a3532dfd74daa4187115bd468a86903b
#
_cell.length_a   1.000
_cell.length_b   1.000
_cell.length_c   1.000
_cell.angle_alpha   90.00
_cell.angle_beta   90.00
_cell.angle_gamma   90.00
#
_symmetry.space_group_name_H-M   'P 1'
#
loop_
_entity.id
_entity.type
_entity.pdbx_description
1 polymer ?
#
loop_
_entity_poly.entity_id
_entity_poly.type
_entity_poly.pdbx_seq_one_letter_code
_entity_poly.pdbx_strand_id
1 'polypeptide(L)'
;MLNLSANAKIFVCTEVTDMRKGFAGLSAIVREQFETDPTNGNLFVFMNRRRDRMKLLHFADGGFWLYYRLLEAGTFEAVSYTHLTLPTILRV
;
A
#
# COMPACT_ATOMS: atom_id res chain seq x y z
N MET A 1 -8.05 13.08 3.78
CA MET A 1 -8.89 11.88 3.66
C MET A 1 -8.46 11.08 2.44
N LEU A 2 -8.43 9.76 2.54
CA LEU A 2 -8.04 8.90 1.43
C LEU A 2 -9.22 8.70 0.49
N ASN A 3 -9.11 9.24 -0.71
CA ASN A 3 -10.11 9.08 -1.77
C ASN A 3 -9.46 8.36 -2.95
N LEU A 4 -9.98 7.18 -3.27
CA LEU A 4 -9.51 6.43 -4.43
C LEU A 4 -10.49 6.57 -5.58
N SER A 5 -9.97 6.73 -6.80
CA SER A 5 -10.82 6.74 -7.98
C SER A 5 -11.40 5.33 -8.21
N ALA A 6 -12.46 5.26 -9.03
CA ALA A 6 -13.09 3.97 -9.33
C ALA A 6 -12.14 2.99 -10.03
N ASN A 7 -11.11 3.52 -10.71
CA ASN A 7 -10.13 2.71 -11.44
C ASN A 7 -8.86 2.42 -10.64
N ALA A 8 -8.77 2.94 -9.41
CA ALA A 8 -7.58 2.73 -8.60
C ALA A 8 -7.46 1.27 -8.18
N LYS A 9 -6.22 0.79 -8.18
CA LYS A 9 -5.90 -0.57 -7.73
C LYS A 9 -5.17 -0.49 -6.41
N ILE A 10 -5.29 -1.56 -5.63
CA ILE A 10 -4.56 -1.69 -4.37
C ILE A 10 -3.49 -2.75 -4.54
N PHE A 11 -2.25 -2.34 -4.42
CA PHE A 11 -1.09 -3.22 -4.49
C PHE A 11 -0.60 -3.50 -3.08
N VAL A 12 -0.50 -4.77 -2.72
CA VAL A 12 0.00 -5.18 -1.40
C VAL A 12 1.39 -5.78 -1.59
N CYS A 13 2.39 -5.17 -0.95
CA CYS A 13 3.73 -5.73 -0.95
C CYS A 13 3.77 -6.92 0.00
N THR A 14 4.09 -8.10 -0.54
CA THR A 14 4.14 -9.33 0.25
C THR A 14 5.46 -9.52 0.97
N GLU A 15 6.48 -8.74 0.61
CA GLU A 15 7.76 -8.77 1.30
C GLU A 15 7.75 -7.86 2.52
N VAL A 16 8.59 -8.21 3.48
CA VAL A 16 8.73 -7.41 4.71
C VAL A 16 9.35 -6.07 4.35
N THR A 17 8.73 -5.00 4.84
CA THR A 17 9.19 -3.64 4.63
C THR A 17 9.68 -3.04 5.94
N ASP A 18 10.80 -2.34 5.88
CA ASP A 18 11.30 -1.58 7.02
C ASP A 18 10.41 -0.34 7.21
N MET A 19 9.77 -0.26 8.36
CA MET A 19 8.83 0.82 8.65
C MET A 19 9.48 2.18 8.87
N ARG A 20 10.81 2.24 8.84
CA ARG A 20 11.52 3.53 8.86
C ARG A 20 11.53 4.22 7.50
N LYS A 21 11.20 3.51 6.44
CA LYS A 21 11.17 4.07 5.09
C LYS A 21 10.06 5.11 4.96
N GLY A 22 10.39 6.24 4.38
CA GLY A 22 9.44 7.29 4.06
C GLY A 22 9.06 7.30 2.59
N PHE A 23 8.65 8.46 2.08
CA PHE A 23 8.17 8.61 0.71
C PHE A 23 9.15 8.08 -0.33
N ALA A 24 10.42 8.49 -0.25
CA ALA A 24 11.42 8.13 -1.25
C ALA A 24 11.70 6.62 -1.23
N GLY A 25 11.88 6.05 -0.04
CA GLY A 25 12.16 4.63 0.08
C GLY A 25 11.01 3.75 -0.37
N LEU A 26 9.79 4.11 -0.03
CA LEU A 26 8.61 3.36 -0.45
C LEU A 26 8.34 3.52 -1.94
N SER A 27 8.55 4.72 -2.49
CA SER A 27 8.42 4.95 -3.94
C SER A 27 9.42 4.10 -4.72
N ALA A 28 10.64 3.94 -4.20
CA ALA A 28 11.64 3.09 -4.84
C ALA A 28 11.17 1.63 -4.88
N ILE A 29 10.56 1.13 -3.80
CA ILE A 29 10.00 -0.22 -3.78
C ILE A 29 8.91 -0.36 -4.84
N VAL A 30 8.05 0.64 -4.98
CA VAL A 30 6.98 0.61 -5.99
C VAL A 30 7.57 0.47 -7.39
N ARG A 31 8.58 1.26 -7.71
CA ARG A 31 9.21 1.19 -9.04
C ARG A 31 9.91 -0.14 -9.29
N GLU A 32 10.58 -0.67 -8.28
CA GLU A 32 11.39 -1.87 -8.42
C GLU A 32 10.59 -3.16 -8.36
N GLN A 33 9.68 -3.26 -7.38
CA GLN A 33 8.95 -4.52 -7.14
C GLN A 33 7.62 -4.59 -7.85
N PHE A 34 6.88 -3.49 -7.89
CA PHE A 34 5.60 -3.46 -8.60
C PHE A 34 5.74 -3.08 -10.07
N GLU A 35 6.93 -2.60 -10.46
CA GLU A 35 7.22 -2.19 -11.84
C GLU A 35 6.20 -1.19 -12.36
N THR A 36 5.78 -0.26 -11.51
CA THR A 36 4.79 0.74 -11.87
C THR A 36 5.19 2.11 -11.32
N ASP A 37 4.54 3.14 -11.83
CA ASP A 37 4.77 4.51 -11.41
C ASP A 37 4.01 4.77 -10.12
N PRO A 38 4.68 5.16 -9.02
CA PRO A 38 3.98 5.44 -7.76
C PRO A 38 3.03 6.64 -7.83
N THR A 39 3.10 7.45 -8.88
CA THR A 39 2.25 8.64 -9.03
C THR A 39 0.97 8.37 -9.83
N ASN A 40 0.64 7.11 -10.09
CA ASN A 40 -0.50 6.77 -10.93
C ASN A 40 -1.86 6.77 -10.22
N GLY A 41 -1.90 7.12 -8.94
CA GLY A 41 -3.16 7.18 -8.19
C GLY A 41 -3.55 5.87 -7.51
N ASN A 42 -2.76 4.82 -7.64
CA ASN A 42 -3.01 3.56 -6.95
C ASN A 42 -2.58 3.64 -5.49
N LEU A 43 -3.09 2.72 -4.70
CA LEU A 43 -2.73 2.59 -3.29
C LEU A 43 -1.71 1.47 -3.13
N PHE A 44 -0.62 1.76 -2.43
CA PHE A 44 0.44 0.79 -2.19
C PHE A 44 0.53 0.51 -0.69
N VAL A 45 0.49 -0.77 -0.33
CA VAL A 45 0.42 -1.21 1.07
C VAL A 45 1.71 -1.94 1.43
N PHE A 46 2.32 -1.52 2.53
CA PHE A 46 3.57 -2.10 3.03
C PHE A 46 3.38 -2.52 4.48
N MET A 47 3.88 -3.69 4.83
CA MET A 47 3.75 -4.23 6.18
C MET A 47 5.10 -4.65 6.73
N ASN A 48 5.23 -4.56 8.06
CA ASN A 48 6.41 -5.06 8.75
C ASN A 48 6.33 -6.60 8.92
N ARG A 49 7.40 -7.19 9.47
CA ARG A 49 7.49 -8.65 9.64
C ARG A 49 6.36 -9.20 10.52
N ARG A 50 6.01 -8.49 11.58
CA ARG A 50 4.98 -8.93 12.53
C ARG A 50 3.57 -8.67 12.02
N ARG A 51 3.43 -7.91 10.96
CA ARG A 51 2.14 -7.50 10.37
C ARG A 51 1.25 -6.75 11.36
N ASP A 52 1.85 -6.07 12.30
CA ASP A 52 1.12 -5.18 13.21
C ASP A 52 1.31 -3.71 12.86
N ARG A 53 2.16 -3.40 11.90
CA ARG A 53 2.38 -2.04 11.39
C ARG A 53 2.24 -2.04 9.88
N MET A 54 1.55 -1.02 9.38
CA MET A 54 1.28 -0.88 7.96
C MET A 54 1.47 0.57 7.54
N LYS A 55 2.09 0.76 6.38
CA LYS A 55 2.14 2.05 5.72
C LYS A 55 1.43 1.96 4.39
N LEU A 56 0.67 3.01 4.09
CA LEU A 56 -0.03 3.15 2.81
C LEU A 56 0.54 4.35 2.09
N LEU A 57 0.96 4.15 0.84
CA LEU A 57 1.45 5.22 -0.01
C LEU A 57 0.44 5.48 -1.10
N HIS A 58 0.05 6.75 -1.27
CA HIS A 58 -0.94 7.15 -2.26
C HIS A 58 -0.59 8.53 -2.81
N PHE A 59 -0.55 8.65 -4.13
CA PHE A 59 -0.31 9.92 -4.79
C PHE A 59 -1.65 10.53 -5.23
N ALA A 60 -1.93 11.73 -4.76
CA ALA A 60 -3.14 12.46 -5.14
C ALA A 60 -2.90 13.96 -4.97
N ASP A 61 -3.58 14.76 -5.80
CA ASP A 61 -3.54 16.23 -5.69
C ASP A 61 -2.11 16.79 -5.75
N GLY A 62 -1.27 16.18 -6.58
CA GLY A 62 0.10 16.66 -6.81
C GLY A 62 1.10 16.29 -5.73
N GLY A 63 0.74 15.41 -4.83
CA GLY A 63 1.65 14.99 -3.76
C GLY A 63 1.40 13.59 -3.26
N PHE A 64 2.31 13.11 -2.43
CA PHE A 64 2.17 11.81 -1.80
C PHE A 64 1.52 11.95 -0.43
N TRP A 65 0.61 11.04 -0.14
CA TRP A 65 0.08 10.80 1.19
C TRP A 65 0.71 9.54 1.74
N LEU A 66 1.11 9.57 3.00
CA LEU A 66 1.65 8.41 3.68
C LEU A 66 0.86 8.20 4.97
N TYR A 67 0.16 7.08 5.06
CA TYR A 67 -0.61 6.71 6.23
C TYR A 67 0.15 5.64 6.99
N TYR A 68 0.21 5.76 8.29
CA TYR A 68 0.92 4.82 9.14
C TYR A 68 0.00 4.36 10.25
N ARG A 69 -0.15 3.06 10.40
CA ARG A 69 -1.01 2.49 11.42
C ARG A 69 -0.30 1.37 12.16
N LEU A 70 -0.43 1.40 13.49
CA LEU A 70 0.00 0.34 14.38
C LEU A 70 -1.24 -0.31 14.98
N LEU A 71 -1.32 -1.63 14.92
CA LEU A 71 -2.34 -2.39 15.63
C LEU A 71 -1.81 -2.73 17.02
N GLU A 72 -2.58 -2.42 18.05
CA GLU A 72 -2.20 -2.76 19.41
C GLU A 72 -2.42 -4.24 19.71
N ALA A 73 -3.32 -4.89 18.96
CA ALA A 73 -3.56 -6.32 19.05
C ALA A 73 -3.91 -6.86 17.69
N GLY A 74 -3.51 -8.09 17.42
CA GLY A 74 -3.78 -8.75 16.14
C GLY A 74 -2.80 -8.35 15.05
N THR A 75 -3.10 -8.79 13.84
CA THR A 75 -2.26 -8.54 12.66
C THR A 75 -3.11 -8.18 11.46
N PHE A 76 -2.49 -7.49 10.49
CA PHE A 76 -3.10 -7.26 9.19
C PHE A 76 -3.01 -8.52 8.35
N GLU A 77 -4.05 -8.78 7.57
CA GLU A 77 -4.06 -9.89 6.62
C GLU A 77 -4.47 -9.37 5.26
N ALA A 78 -3.75 -9.83 4.22
CA ALA A 78 -4.12 -9.56 2.84
C ALA A 78 -5.00 -10.70 2.38
N VAL A 79 -6.29 -10.41 2.18
CA VAL A 79 -7.29 -11.40 1.77
C VAL A 79 -7.76 -11.08 0.36
N SER A 80 -7.81 -12.10 -0.49
CA SER A 80 -8.30 -11.97 -1.85
C SER A 80 -9.78 -12.34 -1.90
N TYR A 81 -10.61 -11.40 -2.33
CA TYR A 81 -12.04 -11.63 -2.54
C TYR A 81 -12.34 -11.54 -4.03
N THR A 82 -12.88 -12.59 -4.59
CA THR A 82 -13.11 -12.66 -6.04
C THR A 82 -14.52 -12.24 -6.46
N HIS A 83 -15.41 -12.02 -5.52
CA HIS A 83 -16.84 -11.77 -5.81
C HIS A 83 -17.36 -10.48 -5.19
N LEU A 84 -16.48 -9.61 -4.68
CA LEU A 84 -16.88 -8.35 -4.10
C LEU A 84 -16.61 -7.21 -5.07
N THR A 85 -17.40 -6.15 -4.95
CA THR A 85 -17.25 -4.95 -5.78
C THR A 85 -16.17 -3.98 -5.25
N LEU A 86 -15.36 -4.44 -4.34
CA LEU A 86 -14.24 -3.65 -3.79
C LEU A 86 -13.10 -3.53 -4.80
N PRO A 87 -12.23 -2.53 -4.64
CA PRO A 87 -11.05 -2.42 -5.49
C PRO A 87 -10.24 -3.70 -5.50
N THR A 88 -9.67 -4.02 -6.66
CA THR A 88 -8.85 -5.21 -6.81
C THR A 88 -7.61 -5.11 -5.93
N ILE A 89 -7.35 -6.13 -5.13
CA ILE A 89 -6.13 -6.24 -4.33
C ILE A 89 -5.16 -7.12 -5.08
N LEU A 90 -4.01 -6.54 -5.44
CA LEU A 90 -2.96 -7.24 -6.17
C LEU A 90 -1.77 -7.48 -5.25
N ARG A 91 -1.24 -8.70 -5.27
CA ARG A 91 -0.04 -9.08 -4.53
C ARG A 91 1.16 -9.15 -5.44
N VAL A 92 2.28 -8.82 -4.89
CA VAL A 92 3.57 -8.91 -5.58
C VAL A 92 4.47 -9.91 -4.87
#